data_39faf31453ebccb56ed260d7e8d01878
#
_entry.id   39faf31453ebccb56ed260d7e8d01878
#
_cell.length_a   1.000
_cell.length_b   1.000
_cell.length_c   1.000
_cell.angle_alpha   90.00
_cell.angle_beta   90.00
_cell.angle_gamma   90.00
#
_symmetry.space_group_name_H-M   'P 1'
#
loop_
_entity.id
_entity.type
_entity.pdbx_description
1 polymer ?
#
loop_
_entity_poly.entity_id
_entity_poly.type
_entity_poly.pdbx_seq_one_letter_code
_entity_poly.pdbx_strand_id
1 'polypeptide(L)'
;AFPRTANANPQEFFPDWSFGLREDDMISLVEGIREDENPDAIVLLSHNGMDVDIKMAERVPGLNAVFGGHTHDGIPRPVEVKNVEGHTCLVTNAGSNSKFVGVMDFDISEGKLNTMNYKMLPIISDWLEPDKEMQAFIDQMRQTKYDETIIESRSSEFFYNPSRVGKTFEEILGEKLAIADRVLYRRGNFMGTWDQVLCNALRHEYGADIALSAGVRWGTTTLEGEWITMEDVMTQCAMTYGETYVMDMTGSELLNMLEGVADNLFDPDPYLQSGGDMVRIGGLDYTIKPTAGLGKRISDARLDNGHVIEAGETYKVAGWASVNRTPEGRLMWDVVHDYIVGARGEDHVLRLPKINHPRVVGVKDNPGISDYPGELG
;
A
#
# COMPACT_ATOMS: atom_id res chain seq x y z
N ALA A 1 -12.19 -7.84 11.01
CA ALA A 1 -12.43 -8.59 9.78
C ALA A 1 -11.46 -8.10 8.69
N PHE A 2 -11.02 -8.99 7.84
CA PHE A 2 -10.18 -8.67 6.68
C PHE A 2 -10.66 -9.55 5.51
N PRO A 3 -11.30 -8.98 4.48
CA PRO A 3 -12.13 -9.76 3.57
C PRO A 3 -11.35 -10.70 2.65
N ARG A 4 -10.11 -10.34 2.24
CA ARG A 4 -9.38 -11.08 1.20
C ARG A 4 -7.87 -11.19 1.45
N THR A 5 -7.47 -11.51 2.68
CA THR A 5 -6.05 -11.69 3.04
C THR A 5 -5.34 -12.71 2.14
N ALA A 6 -6.03 -13.78 1.73
CA ALA A 6 -5.48 -14.79 0.83
C ALA A 6 -5.09 -14.25 -0.57
N ASN A 7 -5.63 -13.10 -0.98
CA ASN A 7 -5.24 -12.44 -2.24
C ASN A 7 -4.03 -11.51 -2.08
N ALA A 8 -3.68 -11.16 -0.85
CA ALA A 8 -2.63 -10.21 -0.53
C ALA A 8 -1.42 -10.85 0.17
N ASN A 9 -1.55 -12.10 0.61
CA ASN A 9 -0.49 -12.82 1.32
C ASN A 9 -0.47 -14.29 0.90
N PRO A 10 0.70 -14.95 0.92
CA PRO A 10 0.81 -16.39 0.67
C PRO A 10 -0.08 -17.19 1.61
N GLN A 11 -0.84 -18.16 1.08
CA GLN A 11 -1.76 -19.00 1.84
C GLN A 11 -1.07 -19.78 2.97
N GLU A 12 0.18 -20.12 2.78
CA GLU A 12 1.00 -20.84 3.77
C GLU A 12 1.23 -20.06 5.07
N PHE A 13 1.04 -18.73 5.05
CA PHE A 13 1.13 -17.90 6.27
C PHE A 13 -0.10 -18.08 7.18
N PHE A 14 -1.20 -18.58 6.64
CA PHE A 14 -2.49 -18.68 7.33
C PHE A 14 -3.21 -20.01 7.06
N PRO A 15 -2.54 -21.17 7.29
CA PRO A 15 -3.08 -22.47 6.87
C PRO A 15 -4.41 -22.83 7.51
N ASP A 16 -4.65 -22.34 8.74
CA ASP A 16 -5.82 -22.69 9.54
C ASP A 16 -6.89 -21.58 9.59
N TRP A 17 -6.70 -20.48 8.83
CA TRP A 17 -7.60 -19.34 8.88
C TRP A 17 -8.52 -19.30 7.66
N SER A 18 -9.75 -18.86 7.88
CA SER A 18 -10.71 -18.50 6.83
C SER A 18 -10.94 -17.00 6.84
N PHE A 19 -11.12 -16.43 5.65
CA PHE A 19 -11.34 -15.00 5.44
C PHE A 19 -12.65 -14.76 4.69
N GLY A 20 -13.23 -13.58 4.87
CA GLY A 20 -14.43 -13.13 4.22
C GLY A 20 -15.04 -11.93 4.94
N LEU A 21 -15.99 -11.27 4.33
CA LEU A 21 -16.73 -10.13 4.91
C LEU A 21 -17.50 -10.53 6.15
N ARG A 22 -18.16 -11.70 6.10
CA ARG A 22 -18.88 -12.32 7.21
C ARG A 22 -19.93 -11.38 7.83
N GLU A 23 -20.69 -10.67 6.99
CA GLU A 23 -21.70 -9.69 7.41
C GLU A 23 -22.75 -10.31 8.35
N ASP A 24 -23.29 -11.48 7.98
CA ASP A 24 -24.32 -12.16 8.80
C ASP A 24 -23.78 -12.57 10.17
N ASP A 25 -22.52 -13.03 10.22
CA ASP A 25 -21.86 -13.35 11.50
C ASP A 25 -21.66 -12.09 12.35
N MET A 26 -21.34 -10.95 11.71
CA MET A 26 -21.17 -9.67 12.40
C MET A 26 -22.51 -9.18 12.98
N ILE A 27 -23.59 -9.28 12.23
CA ILE A 27 -24.94 -8.95 12.72
C ILE A 27 -25.25 -9.77 13.96
N SER A 28 -25.11 -11.09 13.87
CA SER A 28 -25.40 -12.02 14.97
C SER A 28 -24.51 -11.74 16.21
N LEU A 29 -23.24 -11.39 15.98
CA LEU A 29 -22.30 -11.05 17.06
C LEU A 29 -22.71 -9.76 17.77
N VAL A 30 -23.07 -8.71 17.02
CA VAL A 30 -23.49 -7.42 17.59
C VAL A 30 -24.81 -7.57 18.36
N GLU A 31 -25.75 -8.33 17.83
CA GLU A 31 -27.01 -8.67 18.53
C GLU A 31 -26.74 -9.40 19.84
N GLY A 32 -25.91 -10.45 19.84
CA GLY A 32 -25.56 -11.19 21.05
C GLY A 32 -24.86 -10.32 22.10
N ILE A 33 -23.90 -9.47 21.69
CA ILE A 33 -23.25 -8.52 22.61
C ILE A 33 -24.26 -7.56 23.24
N ARG A 34 -25.22 -7.08 22.48
CA ARG A 34 -26.27 -6.20 23.00
C ARG A 34 -27.18 -6.89 24.00
N GLU A 35 -27.56 -8.13 23.74
CA GLU A 35 -28.43 -8.92 24.61
C GLU A 35 -27.73 -9.35 25.91
N ASP A 36 -26.50 -9.86 25.80
CA ASP A 36 -25.78 -10.45 26.90
C ASP A 36 -25.06 -9.43 27.81
N GLU A 37 -24.44 -8.40 27.20
CA GLU A 37 -23.59 -7.45 27.90
C GLU A 37 -24.23 -6.07 28.11
N ASN A 38 -25.26 -5.74 27.34
CA ASN A 38 -25.97 -4.46 27.37
C ASN A 38 -25.01 -3.24 27.40
N PRO A 39 -24.04 -3.12 26.49
CA PRO A 39 -23.06 -2.06 26.51
C PRO A 39 -23.65 -0.71 26.09
N ASP A 40 -23.08 0.39 26.61
CA ASP A 40 -23.45 1.76 26.23
C ASP A 40 -23.09 2.10 24.79
N ALA A 41 -22.02 1.51 24.26
CA ALA A 41 -21.58 1.67 22.87
C ALA A 41 -20.87 0.40 22.36
N ILE A 42 -21.03 0.12 21.08
CA ILE A 42 -20.26 -0.94 20.37
C ILE A 42 -19.42 -0.29 19.29
N VAL A 43 -18.13 -0.59 19.32
CA VAL A 43 -17.12 -0.10 18.35
C VAL A 43 -16.53 -1.29 17.60
N LEU A 44 -16.53 -1.22 16.28
CA LEU A 44 -15.86 -2.18 15.43
C LEU A 44 -14.44 -1.71 15.13
N LEU A 45 -13.44 -2.53 15.47
CA LEU A 45 -12.08 -2.39 14.94
C LEU A 45 -12.00 -3.19 13.64
N SER A 46 -11.79 -2.49 12.52
CA SER A 46 -11.86 -3.07 11.20
C SER A 46 -10.54 -2.91 10.42
N HIS A 47 -10.25 -3.90 9.59
CA HIS A 47 -9.20 -3.82 8.57
C HIS A 47 -9.73 -4.15 7.17
N ASN A 48 -11.00 -3.84 6.89
CA ASN A 48 -11.66 -4.13 5.62
C ASN A 48 -11.37 -3.08 4.53
N GLY A 49 -11.05 -1.86 4.94
CA GLY A 49 -10.95 -0.70 4.06
C GLY A 49 -12.18 0.21 4.14
N MET A 50 -11.98 1.49 3.81
CA MET A 50 -12.94 2.55 4.06
C MET A 50 -14.30 2.32 3.41
N ASP A 51 -14.32 1.93 2.12
CA ASP A 51 -15.58 1.72 1.38
C ASP A 51 -16.37 0.53 1.91
N VAL A 52 -15.65 -0.56 2.28
CA VAL A 52 -16.27 -1.75 2.90
C VAL A 52 -16.81 -1.42 4.28
N ASP A 53 -16.07 -0.63 5.07
CA ASP A 53 -16.47 -0.22 6.42
C ASP A 53 -17.71 0.67 6.40
N ILE A 54 -17.84 1.57 5.42
CA ILE A 54 -19.04 2.38 5.20
C ILE A 54 -20.23 1.48 4.92
N LYS A 55 -20.12 0.52 3.99
CA LYS A 55 -21.19 -0.41 3.66
C LYS A 55 -21.53 -1.34 4.83
N MET A 56 -20.53 -1.80 5.58
CA MET A 56 -20.74 -2.61 6.79
C MET A 56 -21.51 -1.82 7.86
N ALA A 57 -21.13 -0.55 8.10
CA ALA A 57 -21.83 0.32 9.05
C ALA A 57 -23.29 0.60 8.64
N GLU A 58 -23.58 0.64 7.34
CA GLU A 58 -24.96 0.77 6.83
C GLU A 58 -25.81 -0.47 7.11
N ARG A 59 -25.22 -1.66 6.97
CA ARG A 59 -25.93 -2.92 6.97
C ARG A 59 -25.99 -3.62 8.32
N VAL A 60 -25.02 -3.37 9.20
CA VAL A 60 -24.95 -3.98 10.54
C VAL A 60 -25.55 -3.02 11.57
N PRO A 61 -26.75 -3.32 12.11
CA PRO A 61 -27.35 -2.50 13.14
C PRO A 61 -26.57 -2.60 14.46
N GLY A 62 -26.73 -1.60 15.32
CA GLY A 62 -26.15 -1.62 16.66
C GLY A 62 -24.70 -1.15 16.78
N LEU A 63 -23.97 -0.95 15.68
CA LEU A 63 -22.66 -0.31 15.71
C LEU A 63 -22.78 1.20 15.93
N ASN A 64 -21.94 1.76 16.81
CA ASN A 64 -21.86 3.19 17.06
C ASN A 64 -20.71 3.84 16.31
N ALA A 65 -19.55 3.16 16.23
CA ALA A 65 -18.41 3.64 15.47
C ALA A 65 -17.63 2.47 14.82
N VAL A 66 -16.95 2.77 13.72
CA VAL A 66 -15.97 1.88 13.07
C VAL A 66 -14.63 2.61 13.03
N PHE A 67 -13.61 1.99 13.59
CA PHE A 67 -12.21 2.39 13.45
C PHE A 67 -11.57 1.52 12.38
N GLY A 68 -11.51 2.08 11.17
CA GLY A 68 -11.05 1.39 9.97
C GLY A 68 -9.54 1.46 9.77
N GLY A 69 -9.07 0.63 8.84
CA GLY A 69 -7.68 0.55 8.41
C GLY A 69 -7.60 0.12 6.94
N HIS A 70 -6.51 -0.55 6.54
CA HIS A 70 -6.23 -1.14 5.22
C HIS A 70 -6.02 -0.14 4.08
N THR A 71 -6.98 0.74 3.78
CA THR A 71 -6.87 1.69 2.66
C THR A 71 -5.95 2.87 2.96
N HIS A 72 -5.44 2.99 4.19
CA HIS A 72 -4.51 4.03 4.62
C HIS A 72 -5.05 5.46 4.43
N ASP A 73 -6.37 5.62 4.38
CA ASP A 73 -6.99 6.93 4.22
C ASP A 73 -6.86 7.76 5.50
N GLY A 74 -6.50 9.01 5.36
CA GLY A 74 -6.55 9.98 6.46
C GLY A 74 -7.86 10.74 6.38
N ILE A 75 -8.84 10.40 7.22
CA ILE A 75 -10.19 10.97 7.21
C ILE A 75 -10.31 12.01 8.33
N PRO A 76 -10.20 13.34 8.03
CA PRO A 76 -10.21 14.39 9.05
C PRO A 76 -11.53 14.52 9.79
N ARG A 77 -12.62 14.10 9.15
CA ARG A 77 -13.98 14.09 9.74
C ARG A 77 -14.58 12.71 9.52
N PRO A 78 -15.26 12.13 10.52
CA PRO A 78 -15.88 10.82 10.35
C PRO A 78 -16.96 10.88 9.26
N VAL A 79 -17.13 9.77 8.56
CA VAL A 79 -18.28 9.59 7.68
C VAL A 79 -19.46 9.16 8.54
N GLU A 80 -20.53 9.95 8.53
CA GLU A 80 -21.77 9.63 9.22
C GLU A 80 -22.61 8.69 8.35
N VAL A 81 -22.75 7.46 8.78
CA VAL A 81 -23.53 6.44 8.09
C VAL A 81 -24.83 6.18 8.83
N LYS A 82 -25.96 6.21 8.11
CA LYS A 82 -27.22 5.75 8.65
C LYS A 82 -27.40 4.27 8.39
N ASN A 83 -27.52 3.48 9.45
CA ASN A 83 -27.76 2.04 9.31
C ASN A 83 -29.22 1.73 8.91
N VAL A 84 -29.49 0.47 8.66
CA VAL A 84 -30.83 -0.03 8.25
C VAL A 84 -31.96 0.30 9.26
N GLU A 85 -31.61 0.62 10.51
CA GLU A 85 -32.55 1.04 11.56
C GLU A 85 -32.64 2.57 11.71
N GLY A 86 -31.86 3.34 10.93
CA GLY A 86 -31.80 4.80 10.96
C GLY A 86 -30.88 5.39 12.04
N HIS A 87 -30.15 4.57 12.80
CA HIS A 87 -29.16 5.03 13.76
C HIS A 87 -27.87 5.46 13.05
N THR A 88 -27.16 6.42 13.66
CA THR A 88 -25.89 6.90 13.11
C THR A 88 -24.72 6.07 13.62
N CYS A 89 -23.89 5.58 12.69
CA CYS A 89 -22.58 5.02 12.95
C CYS A 89 -21.51 5.95 12.37
N LEU A 90 -20.44 6.23 13.12
CA LEU A 90 -19.32 7.03 12.66
C LEU A 90 -18.19 6.14 12.13
N VAL A 91 -17.84 6.29 10.85
CA VAL A 91 -16.74 5.53 10.24
C VAL A 91 -15.52 6.43 10.09
N THR A 92 -14.37 5.96 10.59
CA THR A 92 -13.11 6.73 10.63
C THR A 92 -11.95 5.89 10.12
N ASN A 93 -10.92 6.57 9.63
CA ASN A 93 -9.63 5.97 9.30
C ASN A 93 -8.53 7.02 9.55
N ALA A 94 -7.50 6.67 10.31
CA ALA A 94 -6.46 7.59 10.76
C ALA A 94 -5.17 7.55 9.93
N GLY A 95 -5.26 7.18 8.66
CA GLY A 95 -4.11 7.16 7.75
C GLY A 95 -3.19 5.96 7.94
N SER A 96 -1.89 6.19 7.78
CA SER A 96 -0.86 5.14 7.86
C SER A 96 0.46 5.67 8.43
N ASN A 97 1.36 4.75 8.78
CA ASN A 97 2.72 5.05 9.22
C ASN A 97 2.79 6.05 10.39
N SER A 98 1.86 5.94 11.33
CA SER A 98 1.77 6.82 12.52
C SER A 98 1.75 8.33 12.22
N LYS A 99 1.35 8.73 10.99
CA LYS A 99 1.27 10.15 10.60
C LYS A 99 0.14 10.89 11.30
N PHE A 100 -0.86 10.16 11.78
CA PHE A 100 -2.01 10.72 12.50
C PHE A 100 -2.43 9.83 13.66
N VAL A 101 -3.07 10.45 14.66
CA VAL A 101 -3.81 9.77 15.72
C VAL A 101 -5.28 10.16 15.61
N GLY A 102 -6.17 9.19 15.45
CA GLY A 102 -7.60 9.39 15.58
C GLY A 102 -8.01 9.31 17.06
N VAL A 103 -8.72 10.31 17.54
CA VAL A 103 -9.27 10.38 18.91
C VAL A 103 -10.78 10.49 18.81
N MET A 104 -11.50 9.56 19.44
CA MET A 104 -12.95 9.59 19.54
C MET A 104 -13.37 9.71 21.01
N ASP A 105 -14.04 10.79 21.35
CA ASP A 105 -14.62 11.01 22.67
C ASP A 105 -16.08 10.55 22.66
N PHE A 106 -16.45 9.68 23.59
CA PHE A 106 -17.81 9.20 23.80
C PHE A 106 -18.40 9.88 25.04
N ASP A 107 -19.47 10.65 24.89
CA ASP A 107 -20.22 11.20 26.01
C ASP A 107 -21.34 10.23 26.39
N ILE A 108 -21.17 9.58 27.54
CA ILE A 108 -22.10 8.57 28.05
C ILE A 108 -22.62 9.02 29.39
N SER A 109 -23.94 9.08 29.54
CA SER A 109 -24.62 9.34 30.83
C SER A 109 -25.87 8.50 30.96
N GLU A 110 -26.13 8.05 32.18
CA GLU A 110 -27.31 7.26 32.54
C GLU A 110 -27.51 6.01 31.65
N GLY A 111 -26.38 5.35 31.24
CA GLY A 111 -26.44 4.17 30.38
C GLY A 111 -26.82 4.49 28.92
N LYS A 112 -26.60 5.72 28.47
CA LYS A 112 -26.89 6.15 27.09
C LYS A 112 -25.72 6.89 26.49
N LEU A 113 -25.41 6.56 25.25
CA LEU A 113 -24.52 7.33 24.41
C LEU A 113 -25.22 8.60 23.91
N ASN A 114 -24.76 9.76 24.35
CA ASN A 114 -25.33 11.06 23.97
C ASN A 114 -24.68 11.60 22.70
N THR A 115 -23.34 11.69 22.69
CA THR A 115 -22.59 12.23 21.54
C THR A 115 -21.27 11.49 21.34
N MET A 116 -20.77 11.55 20.12
CA MET A 116 -19.44 11.09 19.72
C MET A 116 -18.74 12.24 19.02
N ASN A 117 -17.51 12.55 19.43
CA ASN A 117 -16.69 13.59 18.82
C ASN A 117 -15.36 13.01 18.37
N TYR A 118 -15.05 13.18 17.09
CA TYR A 118 -13.80 12.68 16.50
C TYR A 118 -12.85 13.82 16.16
N LYS A 119 -11.57 13.58 16.39
CA LYS A 119 -10.46 14.44 15.97
C LYS A 119 -9.37 13.60 15.37
N MET A 120 -8.83 14.03 14.25
CA MET A 120 -7.60 13.47 13.66
C MET A 120 -6.46 14.46 13.93
N LEU A 121 -5.47 14.02 14.69
CA LEU A 121 -4.33 14.83 15.10
C LEU A 121 -3.10 14.44 14.25
N PRO A 122 -2.48 15.37 13.53
CA PRO A 122 -1.23 15.11 12.83
C PRO A 122 -0.09 14.89 13.84
N ILE A 123 0.74 13.90 13.59
CA ILE A 123 1.95 13.61 14.36
C ILE A 123 3.13 14.22 13.61
N ILE A 124 3.73 15.23 14.22
CA ILE A 124 4.91 15.92 13.69
C ILE A 124 6.06 15.60 14.64
N SER A 125 6.93 14.68 14.23
CA SER A 125 8.00 14.14 15.07
C SER A 125 8.91 15.22 15.66
N ASP A 126 9.22 16.27 14.88
CA ASP A 126 10.07 17.37 15.30
C ASP A 126 9.50 18.23 16.44
N TRP A 127 8.19 18.09 16.70
CA TRP A 127 7.48 18.83 17.76
C TRP A 127 7.19 17.98 18.99
N LEU A 128 7.51 16.69 18.93
CA LEU A 128 7.23 15.73 19.99
C LEU A 128 8.55 15.17 20.56
N GLU A 129 8.65 15.13 21.87
CA GLU A 129 9.72 14.37 22.50
C GLU A 129 9.42 12.85 22.31
N PRO A 130 10.41 12.07 21.83
CA PRO A 130 10.23 10.63 21.71
C PRO A 130 10.07 9.98 23.10
N ASP A 131 9.31 8.89 23.14
CA ASP A 131 9.27 8.04 24.32
C ASP A 131 10.67 7.49 24.60
N LYS A 132 11.17 7.69 25.82
CA LYS A 132 12.57 7.39 26.18
C LYS A 132 12.89 5.90 26.17
N GLU A 133 11.93 5.05 26.56
CA GLU A 133 12.13 3.59 26.58
C GLU A 133 12.15 3.06 25.16
N MET A 134 11.21 3.51 24.32
CA MET A 134 11.14 3.13 22.92
C MET A 134 12.37 3.62 22.16
N GLN A 135 12.82 4.87 22.40
CA GLN A 135 14.03 5.39 21.76
C GLN A 135 15.26 4.56 22.12
N ALA A 136 15.44 4.24 23.40
CA ALA A 136 16.55 3.40 23.87
C ALA A 136 16.50 1.98 23.25
N PHE A 137 15.29 1.43 23.09
CA PHE A 137 15.10 0.14 22.42
C PHE A 137 15.49 0.21 20.93
N ILE A 138 15.04 1.26 20.22
CA ILE A 138 15.39 1.48 18.80
C ILE A 138 16.90 1.64 18.64
N ASP A 139 17.54 2.45 19.51
CA ASP A 139 18.98 2.68 19.49
C ASP A 139 19.75 1.37 19.71
N GLN A 140 19.29 0.55 20.65
CA GLN A 140 19.85 -0.78 20.89
C GLN A 140 19.72 -1.68 19.65
N MET A 141 18.55 -1.74 19.04
CA MET A 141 18.31 -2.54 17.83
C MET A 141 19.19 -2.07 16.66
N ARG A 142 19.33 -0.77 16.48
CA ARG A 142 20.20 -0.21 15.42
C ARG A 142 21.67 -0.56 15.63
N GLN A 143 22.14 -0.75 16.86
CA GLN A 143 23.51 -1.18 17.17
C GLN A 143 23.72 -2.69 17.06
N THR A 144 22.66 -3.47 16.88
CA THR A 144 22.77 -4.91 16.66
C THR A 144 23.42 -5.19 15.31
N LYS A 145 24.28 -6.18 15.24
CA LYS A 145 24.91 -6.58 13.99
C LYS A 145 23.97 -7.41 13.12
N TYR A 146 24.06 -7.17 11.84
CA TYR A 146 23.25 -7.84 10.82
C TYR A 146 23.33 -9.38 10.91
N ASP A 147 24.54 -9.92 10.96
CA ASP A 147 24.81 -11.37 11.02
C ASP A 147 24.34 -12.04 12.33
N GLU A 148 24.23 -11.28 13.43
CA GLU A 148 23.74 -11.80 14.70
C GLU A 148 22.21 -12.00 14.72
N THR A 149 21.49 -11.28 13.87
CA THR A 149 20.02 -11.23 13.88
C THR A 149 19.39 -12.18 12.85
N ILE A 150 20.06 -12.47 11.74
CA ILE A 150 19.51 -13.22 10.61
C ILE A 150 19.67 -14.73 10.75
N ILE A 151 20.55 -15.20 11.62
CA ILE A 151 20.99 -16.61 11.73
C ILE A 151 19.87 -17.59 12.08
N GLU A 152 18.78 -17.17 12.70
CA GLU A 152 17.73 -18.09 13.21
C GLU A 152 16.41 -18.04 12.43
N SER A 153 16.27 -17.21 11.40
CA SER A 153 15.01 -17.12 10.66
C SER A 153 14.92 -18.18 9.55
N ARG A 154 13.69 -18.65 9.27
CA ARG A 154 13.36 -19.50 8.10
C ARG A 154 13.83 -18.93 6.76
N SER A 155 14.13 -17.65 6.74
CA SER A 155 14.49 -16.85 5.58
C SER A 155 15.98 -16.49 5.56
N SER A 156 16.81 -17.07 6.43
CA SER A 156 18.23 -16.71 6.56
C SER A 156 19.00 -16.77 5.24
N GLU A 157 18.70 -17.73 4.38
CA GLU A 157 19.34 -17.87 3.07
C GLU A 157 18.89 -16.77 2.09
N PHE A 158 17.62 -16.33 2.17
CA PHE A 158 17.06 -15.32 1.28
C PHE A 158 17.43 -13.89 1.69
N PHE A 159 17.46 -13.61 2.99
CA PHE A 159 17.78 -12.26 3.50
C PHE A 159 19.27 -12.03 3.67
N TYR A 160 20.09 -13.05 3.52
CA TYR A 160 21.52 -12.95 3.71
C TYR A 160 22.21 -12.18 2.58
N ASN A 161 22.81 -11.04 2.91
CA ASN A 161 23.65 -10.29 2.01
C ASN A 161 25.08 -10.20 2.57
N PRO A 162 26.07 -10.87 1.93
CA PRO A 162 27.45 -10.90 2.42
C PRO A 162 28.08 -9.52 2.61
N SER A 163 27.66 -8.51 1.85
CA SER A 163 28.19 -7.14 1.96
C SER A 163 27.80 -6.42 3.24
N ARG A 164 26.81 -6.96 3.98
CA ARG A 164 26.29 -6.42 5.24
C ARG A 164 26.90 -7.10 6.47
N VAL A 165 27.60 -8.21 6.30
CA VAL A 165 28.21 -8.95 7.40
C VAL A 165 29.18 -8.08 8.20
N GLY A 166 29.03 -8.10 9.53
CA GLY A 166 29.84 -7.33 10.47
C GLY A 166 29.41 -5.87 10.64
N LYS A 167 28.49 -5.35 9.81
CA LYS A 167 27.91 -4.02 9.97
C LYS A 167 26.75 -4.05 10.95
N THR A 168 26.53 -2.94 11.65
CA THR A 168 25.31 -2.70 12.44
C THR A 168 24.15 -2.30 11.52
N PHE A 169 22.92 -2.43 12.02
CA PHE A 169 21.77 -1.89 11.28
C PHE A 169 21.85 -0.38 11.08
N GLU A 170 22.44 0.37 12.03
CA GLU A 170 22.67 1.79 11.88
C GLU A 170 23.58 2.11 10.68
N GLU A 171 24.67 1.36 10.51
CA GLU A 171 25.59 1.53 9.37
C GLU A 171 24.92 1.16 8.04
N ILE A 172 24.08 0.11 8.03
CA ILE A 172 23.37 -0.33 6.82
C ILE A 172 22.28 0.67 6.45
N LEU A 173 21.41 1.01 7.39
CA LEU A 173 20.24 1.87 7.13
C LEU A 173 20.67 3.32 6.83
N GLY A 174 21.74 3.80 7.48
CA GLY A 174 22.28 5.14 7.26
C GLY A 174 23.10 5.30 5.97
N GLU A 175 23.31 4.26 5.16
CA GLU A 175 24.04 4.36 3.91
C GLU A 175 23.37 5.33 2.93
N LYS A 176 24.11 6.37 2.51
CA LYS A 176 23.66 7.39 1.56
C LYS A 176 23.87 6.91 0.13
N LEU A 177 22.78 6.74 -0.62
CA LEU A 177 22.81 6.15 -1.96
C LEU A 177 22.88 7.21 -3.06
N ALA A 178 21.96 8.17 -3.05
CA ALA A 178 21.90 9.26 -4.03
C ALA A 178 21.13 10.45 -3.44
N ILE A 179 21.17 11.59 -4.14
CA ILE A 179 20.34 12.76 -3.86
C ILE A 179 19.09 12.70 -4.76
N ALA A 180 17.91 12.92 -4.19
CA ALA A 180 16.66 12.94 -4.94
C ALA A 180 16.57 14.22 -5.81
N ASP A 181 16.29 14.06 -7.13
CA ASP A 181 16.10 15.20 -8.05
C ASP A 181 14.72 15.85 -7.93
N ARG A 182 13.83 15.21 -7.18
CA ARG A 182 12.45 15.64 -6.92
C ARG A 182 11.90 14.95 -5.68
N VAL A 183 10.70 15.35 -5.25
CA VAL A 183 9.98 14.64 -4.19
C VAL A 183 9.68 13.20 -4.61
N LEU A 184 10.13 12.25 -3.80
CA LEU A 184 9.85 10.82 -3.99
C LEU A 184 8.78 10.36 -3.00
N TYR A 185 7.68 9.78 -3.52
CA TYR A 185 6.53 9.31 -2.73
C TYR A 185 5.83 8.11 -3.38
N ARG A 186 5.06 7.38 -2.60
CA ARG A 186 4.26 6.20 -3.04
C ARG A 186 2.77 6.34 -2.76
N ARG A 187 2.23 7.56 -2.74
CA ARG A 187 0.79 7.82 -2.57
C ARG A 187 0.13 8.03 -3.93
N GLY A 188 -1.14 7.75 -4.00
CA GLY A 188 -1.95 7.85 -5.20
C GLY A 188 -2.37 6.49 -5.73
N ASN A 189 -3.47 6.47 -6.49
CA ASN A 189 -4.09 5.22 -6.93
C ASN A 189 -3.35 4.55 -8.10
N PHE A 190 -2.50 5.27 -8.81
CA PHE A 190 -1.92 4.78 -10.07
C PHE A 190 -0.40 4.69 -10.05
N MET A 191 0.30 5.76 -9.70
CA MET A 191 1.75 5.82 -9.73
C MET A 191 2.28 6.88 -8.77
N GLY A 192 3.41 6.62 -8.15
CA GLY A 192 4.20 7.59 -7.42
C GLY A 192 5.64 7.64 -7.94
N THR A 193 6.39 8.66 -7.57
CA THR A 193 7.78 8.81 -8.00
C THR A 193 8.70 7.73 -7.43
N TRP A 194 8.47 7.27 -6.18
CA TRP A 194 9.14 6.08 -5.65
C TRP A 194 8.79 4.81 -6.42
N ASP A 195 7.53 4.66 -6.85
CA ASP A 195 7.14 3.49 -7.66
C ASP A 195 7.90 3.47 -8.99
N GLN A 196 8.18 4.65 -9.58
CA GLN A 196 9.00 4.72 -10.79
C GLN A 196 10.45 4.27 -10.53
N VAL A 197 11.05 4.66 -9.39
CA VAL A 197 12.38 4.17 -9.01
C VAL A 197 12.39 2.64 -8.91
N LEU A 198 11.39 2.05 -8.24
CA LEU A 198 11.26 0.60 -8.11
C LEU A 198 11.11 -0.09 -9.47
N CYS A 199 10.25 0.43 -10.33
CA CYS A 199 10.02 -0.11 -11.67
C CYS A 199 11.26 0.02 -12.57
N ASN A 200 11.96 1.14 -12.50
CA ASN A 200 13.21 1.34 -13.25
C ASN A 200 14.29 0.36 -12.77
N ALA A 201 14.40 0.12 -11.47
CA ALA A 201 15.33 -0.84 -10.90
C ALA A 201 15.09 -2.27 -11.43
N LEU A 202 13.84 -2.72 -11.44
CA LEU A 202 13.45 -4.02 -12.00
C LEU A 202 13.76 -4.13 -13.50
N ARG A 203 13.42 -3.11 -14.28
CA ARG A 203 13.71 -3.10 -15.72
C ARG A 203 15.20 -3.11 -15.99
N HIS A 204 15.98 -2.36 -15.21
CA HIS A 204 17.43 -2.32 -15.36
C HIS A 204 18.09 -3.65 -15.03
N GLU A 205 17.74 -4.24 -13.88
CA GLU A 205 18.31 -5.50 -13.40
C GLU A 205 18.08 -6.65 -14.38
N TYR A 206 16.85 -6.74 -14.91
CA TYR A 206 16.44 -7.90 -15.70
C TYR A 206 16.39 -7.66 -17.21
N GLY A 207 16.68 -6.43 -17.67
CA GLY A 207 16.49 -6.07 -19.08
C GLY A 207 15.05 -6.33 -19.53
N ALA A 208 14.06 -6.00 -18.68
CA ALA A 208 12.66 -6.24 -18.95
C ALA A 208 12.03 -5.08 -19.73
N ASP A 209 11.07 -5.41 -20.62
CA ASP A 209 10.28 -4.41 -21.33
C ASP A 209 9.37 -3.63 -20.37
N ILE A 210 8.79 -4.37 -19.43
CA ILE A 210 7.78 -3.88 -18.48
C ILE A 210 8.17 -4.31 -17.07
N ALA A 211 7.95 -3.42 -16.09
CA ALA A 211 8.05 -3.75 -14.68
C ALA A 211 6.70 -3.64 -13.99
N LEU A 212 6.42 -4.57 -13.08
CA LEU A 212 5.24 -4.57 -12.22
C LEU A 212 5.67 -4.44 -10.75
N SER A 213 5.13 -3.45 -10.05
CA SER A 213 5.35 -3.27 -8.63
C SER A 213 4.03 -3.28 -7.88
N ALA A 214 4.03 -3.81 -6.67
CA ALA A 214 2.84 -3.88 -5.84
C ALA A 214 2.23 -2.49 -5.62
N GLY A 215 0.92 -2.37 -5.77
CA GLY A 215 0.15 -1.16 -5.56
C GLY A 215 -0.06 -0.90 -4.08
N VAL A 216 0.96 -0.44 -3.37
CA VAL A 216 0.91 -0.12 -1.95
C VAL A 216 1.07 1.38 -1.71
N ARG A 217 0.46 1.88 -0.63
CA ARG A 217 0.43 3.31 -0.27
C ARG A 217 1.13 3.58 1.05
N TRP A 218 2.16 2.83 1.36
CA TRP A 218 2.97 3.06 2.55
C TRP A 218 4.30 3.76 2.24
N GLY A 219 5.14 3.88 3.24
CA GLY A 219 6.45 4.48 3.14
C GLY A 219 6.48 5.95 3.52
N THR A 220 7.68 6.45 3.65
CA THR A 220 7.98 7.86 3.89
C THR A 220 8.19 8.60 2.57
N THR A 221 8.21 9.92 2.64
CA THR A 221 8.53 10.79 1.51
C THR A 221 9.97 11.25 1.64
N THR A 222 10.75 11.17 0.57
CA THR A 222 12.09 11.80 0.48
C THR A 222 11.94 13.10 -0.29
N LEU A 223 12.38 14.22 0.27
CA LEU A 223 12.25 15.53 -0.36
C LEU A 223 13.32 15.75 -1.44
N GLU A 224 13.04 16.68 -2.35
CA GLU A 224 14.01 17.12 -3.35
C GLU A 224 15.26 17.66 -2.67
N GLY A 225 16.43 17.25 -3.14
CA GLY A 225 17.74 17.64 -2.59
C GLY A 225 18.16 16.85 -1.35
N GLU A 226 17.32 16.00 -0.78
CA GLU A 226 17.67 15.11 0.32
C GLU A 226 18.38 13.85 -0.17
N TRP A 227 19.19 13.27 0.72
CA TRP A 227 19.79 11.98 0.48
C TRP A 227 18.75 10.85 0.58
N ILE A 228 18.69 10.04 -0.44
CA ILE A 228 18.06 8.72 -0.39
C ILE A 228 19.00 7.81 0.39
N THR A 229 18.50 7.24 1.48
CA THR A 229 19.25 6.30 2.32
C THR A 229 18.78 4.86 2.09
N MET A 230 19.55 3.90 2.60
CA MET A 230 19.10 2.50 2.60
C MET A 230 17.84 2.31 3.45
N GLU A 231 17.65 3.09 4.52
CA GLU A 231 16.42 3.10 5.32
C GLU A 231 15.20 3.52 4.48
N ASP A 232 15.35 4.53 3.62
CA ASP A 232 14.28 4.93 2.70
C ASP A 232 13.93 3.77 1.76
N VAL A 233 14.92 3.11 1.17
CA VAL A 233 14.70 1.94 0.29
C VAL A 233 13.99 0.82 1.05
N MET A 234 14.46 0.47 2.25
CA MET A 234 13.82 -0.56 3.08
C MET A 234 12.38 -0.19 3.43
N THR A 235 12.12 1.08 3.78
CA THR A 235 10.76 1.56 4.07
C THR A 235 9.82 1.41 2.87
N GLN A 236 10.34 1.49 1.65
CA GLN A 236 9.53 1.33 0.44
C GLN A 236 9.25 -0.13 0.08
N CYS A 237 10.15 -1.05 0.29
CA CYS A 237 10.06 -2.38 -0.30
C CYS A 237 10.44 -3.55 0.61
N ALA A 238 10.88 -3.34 1.85
CA ALA A 238 11.17 -4.45 2.74
C ALA A 238 9.88 -5.11 3.25
N MET A 239 9.67 -6.36 2.84
CA MET A 239 8.55 -7.20 3.26
C MET A 239 8.97 -8.67 3.26
N THR A 240 8.14 -9.53 3.87
CA THR A 240 8.46 -10.95 4.08
C THR A 240 8.51 -11.81 2.81
N TYR A 241 8.08 -11.29 1.68
CA TYR A 241 8.14 -11.90 0.35
C TYR A 241 8.62 -10.87 -0.68
N GLY A 242 9.76 -10.27 -0.39
CA GLY A 242 10.35 -9.17 -1.17
C GLY A 242 11.16 -9.58 -2.38
N GLU A 243 11.14 -10.86 -2.75
CA GLU A 243 11.88 -11.39 -3.88
C GLU A 243 11.29 -10.89 -5.20
N THR A 244 12.18 -10.74 -6.17
CA THR A 244 11.84 -10.37 -7.54
C THR A 244 11.60 -11.62 -8.40
N TYR A 245 10.92 -11.42 -9.51
CA TYR A 245 10.68 -12.47 -10.52
C TYR A 245 10.76 -11.90 -11.93
N VAL A 246 10.97 -12.78 -12.91
CA VAL A 246 10.89 -12.48 -14.34
C VAL A 246 9.99 -13.50 -15.00
N MET A 247 9.18 -13.05 -15.96
CA MET A 247 8.29 -13.89 -16.72
C MET A 247 8.01 -13.32 -18.11
N ASP A 248 7.64 -14.18 -19.02
CA ASP A 248 7.07 -13.79 -20.29
C ASP A 248 5.54 -13.68 -20.15
N MET A 249 4.96 -12.59 -20.64
CA MET A 249 3.51 -12.39 -20.72
C MET A 249 3.12 -11.98 -22.13
N THR A 250 2.03 -12.54 -22.64
CA THR A 250 1.40 -12.02 -23.83
C THR A 250 0.73 -10.69 -23.57
N GLY A 251 0.57 -9.85 -24.61
CA GLY A 251 -0.17 -8.58 -24.44
C GLY A 251 -1.60 -8.79 -23.96
N SER A 252 -2.24 -9.89 -24.36
CA SER A 252 -3.57 -10.27 -23.86
C SER A 252 -3.58 -10.54 -22.35
N GLU A 253 -2.61 -11.30 -21.84
CA GLU A 253 -2.46 -11.59 -20.41
C GLU A 253 -2.21 -10.31 -19.61
N LEU A 254 -1.32 -9.44 -20.12
CA LEU A 254 -1.00 -8.16 -19.50
C LEU A 254 -2.26 -7.26 -19.39
N LEU A 255 -3.00 -7.08 -20.48
CA LEU A 255 -4.20 -6.24 -20.49
C LEU A 255 -5.32 -6.83 -19.61
N ASN A 256 -5.50 -8.14 -19.62
CA ASN A 256 -6.47 -8.82 -18.76
C ASN A 256 -6.11 -8.69 -17.27
N MET A 257 -4.82 -8.75 -16.94
CA MET A 257 -4.35 -8.52 -15.57
C MET A 257 -4.68 -7.09 -15.12
N LEU A 258 -4.40 -6.08 -15.96
CA LEU A 258 -4.71 -4.68 -15.67
C LEU A 258 -6.22 -4.45 -15.50
N GLU A 259 -7.04 -5.03 -16.37
CA GLU A 259 -8.50 -4.96 -16.25
C GLU A 259 -9.00 -5.61 -14.97
N GLY A 260 -8.46 -6.77 -14.59
CA GLY A 260 -8.81 -7.46 -13.36
C GLY A 260 -8.44 -6.66 -12.09
N VAL A 261 -7.25 -6.05 -12.07
CA VAL A 261 -6.86 -5.16 -10.96
C VAL A 261 -7.74 -3.92 -10.91
N ALA A 262 -8.05 -3.31 -12.06
CA ALA A 262 -8.94 -2.16 -12.12
C ALA A 262 -10.37 -2.52 -11.68
N ASP A 263 -10.85 -3.72 -11.96
CA ASP A 263 -12.16 -4.18 -11.51
C ASP A 263 -12.22 -4.34 -9.99
N ASN A 264 -11.19 -4.95 -9.42
CA ASN A 264 -11.07 -5.06 -7.96
C ASN A 264 -11.04 -3.72 -7.23
N LEU A 265 -10.56 -2.65 -7.90
CA LEU A 265 -10.45 -1.33 -7.30
C LEU A 265 -11.69 -0.45 -7.55
N PHE A 266 -12.29 -0.58 -8.74
CA PHE A 266 -13.35 0.31 -9.22
C PHE A 266 -14.71 -0.38 -9.38
N ASP A 267 -14.92 -1.57 -8.82
CA ASP A 267 -16.25 -2.16 -8.76
C ASP A 267 -17.19 -1.24 -7.96
N PRO A 268 -18.39 -0.92 -8.45
CA PRO A 268 -19.32 -0.07 -7.73
C PRO A 268 -19.85 -0.68 -6.43
N ASP A 269 -19.76 -2.01 -6.25
CA ASP A 269 -20.03 -2.67 -4.98
C ASP A 269 -18.75 -2.84 -4.15
N PRO A 270 -18.61 -2.12 -3.01
CA PRO A 270 -17.44 -2.24 -2.15
C PRO A 270 -17.13 -3.67 -1.69
N TYR A 271 -18.15 -4.52 -1.56
CA TYR A 271 -17.97 -5.91 -1.15
C TYR A 271 -17.31 -6.78 -2.23
N LEU A 272 -17.27 -6.33 -3.46
CA LEU A 272 -16.56 -6.97 -4.57
C LEU A 272 -15.15 -6.43 -4.77
N GLN A 273 -14.83 -5.29 -4.16
CA GLN A 273 -13.48 -4.73 -4.18
C GLN A 273 -12.54 -5.52 -3.28
N SER A 274 -11.34 -5.84 -3.77
CA SER A 274 -10.30 -6.52 -2.98
C SER A 274 -9.47 -5.57 -2.12
N GLY A 275 -9.64 -4.27 -2.30
CA GLY A 275 -8.79 -3.22 -1.71
C GLY A 275 -7.45 -3.09 -2.43
N GLY A 276 -6.60 -2.20 -1.94
CA GLY A 276 -5.31 -1.88 -2.54
C GLY A 276 -5.39 -0.78 -3.59
N ASP A 277 -4.42 -0.74 -4.47
CA ASP A 277 -4.31 0.22 -5.58
C ASP A 277 -4.08 -0.50 -6.90
N MET A 278 -4.11 0.26 -8.00
CA MET A 278 -3.61 -0.25 -9.27
C MET A 278 -2.16 -0.72 -9.13
N VAL A 279 -1.84 -1.83 -9.79
CA VAL A 279 -0.45 -2.25 -9.94
C VAL A 279 0.36 -1.11 -10.57
N ARG A 280 1.53 -0.85 -10.03
CA ARG A 280 2.44 0.17 -10.56
C ARG A 280 3.21 -0.41 -11.74
N ILE A 281 3.30 0.35 -12.81
CA ILE A 281 3.87 -0.16 -14.06
C ILE A 281 4.96 0.79 -14.55
N GLY A 282 6.15 0.23 -14.78
CA GLY A 282 7.22 0.91 -15.49
C GLY A 282 7.37 0.38 -16.91
N GLY A 283 7.73 1.25 -17.85
CA GLY A 283 7.95 0.89 -19.24
C GLY A 283 6.69 0.86 -20.11
N LEU A 284 5.54 1.11 -19.52
CA LEU A 284 4.24 1.07 -20.20
C LEU A 284 3.41 2.31 -19.85
N ASP A 285 2.90 2.98 -20.86
CA ASP A 285 1.85 4.01 -20.75
C ASP A 285 0.50 3.43 -21.20
N TYR A 286 -0.59 3.82 -20.56
CA TYR A 286 -1.95 3.41 -20.94
C TYR A 286 -2.99 4.45 -20.52
N THR A 287 -4.18 4.35 -21.08
CA THR A 287 -5.35 5.12 -20.66
C THR A 287 -6.24 4.25 -19.78
N ILE A 288 -6.73 4.80 -18.65
CA ILE A 288 -7.70 4.14 -17.79
C ILE A 288 -8.97 4.98 -17.61
N LYS A 289 -10.13 4.33 -17.76
CA LYS A 289 -11.45 4.88 -17.48
C LYS A 289 -12.10 4.13 -16.32
N PRO A 290 -11.88 4.54 -15.06
CA PRO A 290 -12.36 3.83 -13.86
C PRO A 290 -13.86 3.53 -13.89
N THR A 291 -14.67 4.43 -14.42
CA THR A 291 -16.14 4.32 -14.50
C THR A 291 -16.66 3.37 -15.59
N ALA A 292 -15.79 2.78 -16.40
CA ALA A 292 -16.19 1.79 -17.41
C ALA A 292 -16.37 0.41 -16.75
N GLY A 293 -17.12 -0.48 -17.42
CA GLY A 293 -17.24 -1.87 -16.96
C GLY A 293 -15.96 -2.67 -17.25
N LEU A 294 -15.87 -3.85 -16.62
CA LEU A 294 -14.77 -4.82 -16.79
C LEU A 294 -14.48 -5.07 -18.29
N GLY A 295 -13.21 -5.11 -18.64
CA GLY A 295 -12.73 -5.31 -20.02
C GLY A 295 -12.83 -4.08 -20.92
N LYS A 296 -13.18 -2.90 -20.35
CA LYS A 296 -13.33 -1.63 -21.08
C LYS A 296 -12.69 -0.45 -20.35
N ARG A 297 -11.96 -0.73 -19.27
CA ARG A 297 -11.30 0.33 -18.50
C ARG A 297 -9.94 0.71 -19.07
N ILE A 298 -9.21 -0.24 -19.67
CA ILE A 298 -7.84 -0.05 -20.15
C ILE A 298 -7.83 0.11 -21.67
N SER A 299 -7.11 1.12 -22.18
CA SER A 299 -6.91 1.37 -23.60
C SER A 299 -5.57 2.04 -23.89
N ASP A 300 -5.20 2.16 -25.15
CA ASP A 300 -4.01 2.88 -25.65
C ASP A 300 -2.69 2.44 -25.00
N ALA A 301 -2.56 1.15 -24.64
CA ALA A 301 -1.37 0.62 -23.99
C ALA A 301 -0.18 0.61 -24.96
N ARG A 302 0.95 1.25 -24.55
CA ARG A 302 2.16 1.40 -25.36
C ARG A 302 3.40 1.31 -24.49
N LEU A 303 4.45 0.67 -25.00
CA LEU A 303 5.79 0.73 -24.40
C LEU A 303 6.35 2.17 -24.47
N ASP A 304 7.38 2.45 -23.68
CA ASP A 304 8.09 3.73 -23.65
C ASP A 304 8.64 4.16 -25.03
N ASN A 305 8.93 3.21 -25.90
CA ASN A 305 9.38 3.47 -27.27
C ASN A 305 8.22 3.75 -28.27
N GLY A 306 6.96 3.78 -27.79
CA GLY A 306 5.77 4.01 -28.58
C GLY A 306 5.15 2.76 -29.23
N HIS A 307 5.77 1.59 -29.08
CA HIS A 307 5.23 0.33 -29.60
C HIS A 307 3.90 -0.01 -28.91
N VAL A 308 2.85 -0.25 -29.70
CA VAL A 308 1.53 -0.63 -29.18
C VAL A 308 1.59 -2.04 -28.63
N ILE A 309 0.95 -2.30 -27.50
CA ILE A 309 0.82 -3.65 -26.96
C ILE A 309 -0.13 -4.46 -27.84
N GLU A 310 0.41 -5.48 -28.48
CA GLU A 310 -0.32 -6.41 -29.34
C GLU A 310 -0.69 -7.68 -28.58
N ALA A 311 -1.96 -8.10 -28.66
CA ALA A 311 -2.50 -9.20 -27.85
C ALA A 311 -1.70 -10.52 -27.96
N GLY A 312 -1.17 -10.81 -29.15
CA GLY A 312 -0.42 -12.04 -29.44
C GLY A 312 1.09 -11.93 -29.27
N GLU A 313 1.64 -10.74 -29.05
CA GLU A 313 3.07 -10.56 -28.80
C GLU A 313 3.43 -10.88 -27.36
N THR A 314 4.66 -11.32 -27.15
CA THR A 314 5.19 -11.67 -25.84
C THR A 314 6.16 -10.58 -25.37
N TYR A 315 6.01 -10.15 -24.14
CA TYR A 315 6.80 -9.13 -23.48
C TYR A 315 7.50 -9.71 -22.26
N LYS A 316 8.75 -9.33 -22.06
CA LYS A 316 9.49 -9.69 -20.86
C LYS A 316 9.08 -8.78 -19.70
N VAL A 317 8.52 -9.38 -18.66
CA VAL A 317 7.98 -8.66 -17.51
C VAL A 317 8.78 -9.02 -16.26
N ALA A 318 9.26 -8.02 -15.53
CA ALA A 318 9.86 -8.19 -14.22
C ALA A 318 8.91 -7.67 -13.13
N GLY A 319 8.92 -8.31 -11.97
CA GLY A 319 8.09 -7.88 -10.85
C GLY A 319 8.65 -8.34 -9.50
N TRP A 320 7.91 -8.04 -8.44
CA TRP A 320 8.25 -8.43 -7.07
C TRP A 320 7.00 -8.60 -6.22
N ALA A 321 7.15 -9.09 -4.98
CA ALA A 321 6.06 -9.28 -4.02
C ALA A 321 4.94 -10.18 -4.55
N SER A 322 5.29 -11.29 -5.21
CA SER A 322 4.31 -12.24 -5.74
C SER A 322 3.80 -13.17 -4.64
N VAL A 323 2.48 -13.23 -4.47
CA VAL A 323 1.82 -14.16 -3.53
C VAL A 323 1.50 -15.52 -4.14
N ASN A 324 1.63 -15.67 -5.47
CA ASN A 324 1.18 -16.83 -6.22
C ASN A 324 2.34 -17.62 -6.88
N ARG A 325 3.59 -17.28 -6.59
CA ARG A 325 4.77 -17.85 -7.23
C ARG A 325 5.84 -18.12 -6.19
N THR A 326 6.61 -19.18 -6.41
CA THR A 326 7.89 -19.34 -5.73
C THR A 326 8.86 -18.35 -6.38
N PRO A 327 9.28 -17.29 -5.69
CA PRO A 327 10.19 -16.32 -6.24
C PRO A 327 11.60 -16.91 -6.30
N GLU A 328 12.35 -16.58 -7.35
CA GLU A 328 13.71 -17.06 -7.58
C GLU A 328 14.72 -15.91 -7.77
N GLY A 329 14.23 -14.67 -7.71
CA GLY A 329 15.03 -13.47 -7.94
C GLY A 329 15.66 -12.91 -6.67
N ARG A 330 16.49 -11.88 -6.87
CA ARG A 330 17.11 -11.11 -5.80
C ARG A 330 16.04 -10.39 -4.96
N LEU A 331 16.41 -10.00 -3.74
CA LEU A 331 15.56 -9.15 -2.90
C LEU A 331 15.39 -7.76 -3.52
N MET A 332 14.16 -7.27 -3.51
CA MET A 332 13.81 -5.99 -4.16
C MET A 332 14.67 -4.82 -3.66
N TRP A 333 14.93 -4.75 -2.36
CA TRP A 333 15.75 -3.66 -1.80
C TRP A 333 17.22 -3.71 -2.23
N ASP A 334 17.77 -4.89 -2.53
CA ASP A 334 19.13 -5.01 -3.08
C ASP A 334 19.16 -4.57 -4.55
N VAL A 335 18.12 -4.93 -5.31
CA VAL A 335 17.96 -4.50 -6.71
C VAL A 335 17.80 -2.97 -6.80
N VAL A 336 17.03 -2.38 -5.91
CA VAL A 336 16.83 -0.92 -5.84
C VAL A 336 18.11 -0.21 -5.40
N HIS A 337 18.81 -0.73 -4.39
CA HIS A 337 20.09 -0.21 -3.96
C HIS A 337 21.07 -0.12 -5.14
N ASP A 338 21.31 -1.23 -5.83
CA ASP A 338 22.28 -1.31 -6.92
C ASP A 338 21.88 -0.37 -8.08
N TYR A 339 20.58 -0.31 -8.41
CA TYR A 339 20.08 0.63 -9.41
C TYR A 339 20.34 2.08 -9.02
N ILE A 340 20.00 2.50 -7.81
CA ILE A 340 20.20 3.89 -7.37
C ILE A 340 21.68 4.28 -7.41
N VAL A 341 22.56 3.41 -6.91
CA VAL A 341 24.00 3.65 -6.89
C VAL A 341 24.58 3.68 -8.32
N GLY A 342 24.09 2.79 -9.20
CA GLY A 342 24.56 2.72 -10.58
C GLY A 342 24.03 3.82 -11.50
N ALA A 343 22.81 4.31 -11.23
CA ALA A 343 22.13 5.29 -12.09
C ALA A 343 22.37 6.76 -11.69
N ARG A 344 22.87 7.01 -10.48
CA ARG A 344 23.20 8.39 -10.05
C ARG A 344 24.32 8.99 -10.89
N GLY A 345 24.22 10.30 -11.16
CA GLY A 345 25.27 11.05 -11.83
C GLY A 345 26.53 11.24 -10.96
N GLU A 346 27.58 11.83 -11.53
CA GLU A 346 28.81 12.22 -10.80
C GLU A 346 28.52 13.20 -9.65
N ASP A 347 27.44 13.96 -9.75
CA ASP A 347 26.91 14.86 -8.72
C ASP A 347 26.08 14.13 -7.64
N HIS A 348 26.08 12.81 -7.65
CA HIS A 348 25.30 11.93 -6.79
C HIS A 348 23.76 12.06 -6.93
N VAL A 349 23.24 12.77 -7.93
CA VAL A 349 21.80 12.95 -8.12
C VAL A 349 21.20 11.79 -8.92
N LEU A 350 20.15 11.18 -8.38
CA LEU A 350 19.30 10.22 -9.11
C LEU A 350 18.25 11.01 -9.89
N ARG A 351 18.26 10.88 -11.21
CA ARG A 351 17.31 11.56 -12.10
C ARG A 351 16.27 10.62 -12.63
N LEU A 352 15.01 11.06 -12.58
CA LEU A 352 13.88 10.33 -13.12
C LEU A 352 13.35 11.04 -14.39
N PRO A 353 13.85 10.67 -15.59
CA PRO A 353 13.50 11.40 -16.81
C PRO A 353 12.05 11.20 -17.23
N LYS A 354 11.39 10.14 -16.79
CA LYS A 354 10.00 9.81 -17.10
C LYS A 354 9.31 9.14 -15.93
N ILE A 355 8.01 9.41 -15.79
CA ILE A 355 7.11 8.70 -14.89
C ILE A 355 5.97 8.11 -15.72
N ASN A 356 5.76 6.79 -15.61
CA ASN A 356 4.72 6.06 -16.33
C ASN A 356 3.37 6.19 -15.61
N HIS A 357 2.86 7.42 -15.49
CA HIS A 357 1.53 7.65 -14.93
C HIS A 357 0.46 7.40 -16.00
N PRO A 358 -0.55 6.53 -15.77
CA PRO A 358 -1.59 6.30 -16.73
C PRO A 358 -2.43 7.56 -16.96
N ARG A 359 -2.94 7.72 -18.17
CA ARG A 359 -3.90 8.79 -18.47
C ARG A 359 -5.27 8.41 -17.92
N VAL A 360 -5.69 9.07 -16.84
CA VAL A 360 -7.01 8.86 -16.22
C VAL A 360 -8.06 9.71 -16.94
N VAL A 361 -9.20 9.10 -17.30
CA VAL A 361 -10.30 9.78 -18.01
C VAL A 361 -11.66 9.43 -17.42
N GLY A 362 -12.61 10.35 -17.55
CA GLY A 362 -14.01 10.13 -17.16
C GLY A 362 -14.29 10.29 -15.66
N VAL A 363 -13.39 10.92 -14.89
CA VAL A 363 -13.51 11.14 -13.43
C VAL A 363 -13.15 12.57 -13.03
N LYS A 364 -13.34 13.51 -13.91
CA LYS A 364 -12.87 14.90 -13.83
C LYS A 364 -13.17 15.62 -12.52
N ASP A 365 -14.31 15.37 -11.91
CA ASP A 365 -14.76 16.06 -10.69
C ASP A 365 -14.51 15.25 -9.41
N ASN A 366 -13.77 14.13 -9.50
CA ASN A 366 -13.41 13.33 -8.34
C ASN A 366 -11.97 13.68 -7.87
N PRO A 367 -11.79 14.36 -6.72
CA PRO A 367 -10.47 14.79 -6.26
C PRO A 367 -9.55 13.63 -5.88
N GLY A 368 -10.09 12.43 -5.62
CA GLY A 368 -9.30 11.22 -5.27
C GLY A 368 -8.71 10.52 -6.48
N ILE A 369 -9.37 10.60 -7.63
CA ILE A 369 -8.98 9.93 -8.87
C ILE A 369 -9.23 10.81 -10.10
N SER A 370 -9.19 12.14 -9.95
CA SER A 370 -9.44 13.08 -11.04
C SER A 370 -8.55 12.81 -12.25
N ASP A 371 -9.02 13.24 -13.41
CA ASP A 371 -8.25 13.18 -14.65
C ASP A 371 -6.87 13.80 -14.38
N TYR A 372 -5.83 13.08 -14.73
CA TYR A 372 -4.46 13.53 -14.49
C TYR A 372 -4.18 14.82 -15.28
N PRO A 373 -3.79 15.92 -14.60
CA PRO A 373 -3.66 17.23 -15.27
C PRO A 373 -2.40 17.38 -16.12
N GLY A 374 -1.59 16.32 -16.31
CA GLY A 374 -0.26 16.40 -16.89
C GLY A 374 0.80 16.57 -15.79
N GLU A 375 2.00 16.88 -16.13
CA GLU A 375 3.21 16.89 -15.32
C GLU A 375 3.00 17.14 -13.80
N LEU A 376 3.26 16.10 -13.00
CA LEU A 376 3.66 16.30 -11.61
C LEU A 376 5.05 16.95 -11.67
N GLY A 377 5.05 18.26 -11.59
CA GLY A 377 6.28 19.05 -11.59
C GLY A 377 7.22 18.66 -10.46
#